data_48ad0100da5de8a861a5a6cd9b74cb3b
#
_entry.id   48ad0100da5de8a861a5a6cd9b74cb3b
#
_cell.length_a   1.000
_cell.length_b   1.000
_cell.length_c   1.000
_cell.angle_alpha   90.00
_cell.angle_beta   90.00
_cell.angle_gamma   90.00
#
_symmetry.space_group_name_H-M   'P 1'
#
loop_
_entity.id
_entity.type
_entity.pdbx_description
1 polymer ?
#
loop_
_entity_poly.entity_id
_entity_poly.type
_entity_poly.pdbx_seq_one_letter_code
_entity_poly.pdbx_strand_id
1 'polypeptide(L)'
;MAKVIIFSGAGISAESGISTFRDSGGLWEEYDIQDICSAGCLDWNYEQTVEFYDKRRFDIKDKLPNKAHKQISKLKEKYPDDIAVISQNVDDLFEKAGCNDVLHLHGFLTQIRCMKCNYTEDIGYSKLKDKWDSCPKCKNKLRPDIVFFGEQAPKYEKLYNEISNCKMLIVIGTSGNVINLDMFLPSYNQKRKGKGIQYSILNNLEKSDAINDKMYSKVLYKKATDAIEEIVQDIEKFLN
;
A
#
# COMPACT_ATOMS: atom_id res chain seq x y z
N MET A 1 14.44 -13.64 -2.59
CA MET A 1 13.94 -12.69 -1.57
C MET A 1 14.74 -11.41 -1.66
N ALA A 2 14.05 -10.28 -1.68
CA ALA A 2 14.67 -8.99 -1.95
C ALA A 2 15.58 -8.51 -0.80
N LYS A 3 16.69 -7.82 -1.16
CA LYS A 3 17.58 -7.17 -0.19
C LYS A 3 17.02 -5.84 0.31
N VAL A 4 16.28 -5.14 -0.56
CA VAL A 4 15.69 -3.82 -0.31
C VAL A 4 14.16 -3.93 -0.36
N ILE A 5 13.49 -3.46 0.67
CA ILE A 5 12.04 -3.32 0.66
C ILE A 5 11.69 -1.83 0.60
N ILE A 6 10.84 -1.47 -0.36
CA ILE A 6 10.20 -0.17 -0.43
C ILE A 6 8.75 -0.36 0.00
N PHE A 7 8.44 0.12 1.19
CA PHE A 7 7.12 0.03 1.81
C PHE A 7 6.43 1.38 1.76
N SER A 8 5.20 1.42 1.23
CA SER A 8 4.47 2.67 1.04
C SER A 8 3.08 2.66 1.66
N GLY A 9 2.64 3.84 2.08
CA GLY A 9 1.28 4.14 2.49
C GLY A 9 0.68 5.28 1.66
N ALA A 10 -0.50 5.77 2.04
CA ALA A 10 -1.29 6.73 1.27
C ALA A 10 -0.56 8.05 0.95
N GLY A 11 0.40 8.45 1.78
CA GLY A 11 1.18 9.66 1.57
C GLY A 11 1.99 9.68 0.27
N ILE A 12 2.38 8.52 -0.31
CA ILE A 12 3.07 8.49 -1.59
C ILE A 12 2.16 8.91 -2.75
N SER A 13 0.84 8.65 -2.62
CA SER A 13 -0.17 8.93 -3.65
C SER A 13 -0.83 10.31 -3.48
N ALA A 14 -0.59 11.00 -2.37
CA ALA A 14 -1.19 12.31 -2.09
C ALA A 14 -0.89 13.34 -3.18
N GLU A 15 0.35 13.40 -3.66
CA GLU A 15 0.77 14.32 -4.72
C GLU A 15 0.29 13.92 -6.13
N SER A 16 -0.36 12.76 -6.25
CA SER A 16 -1.11 12.34 -7.44
C SER A 16 -2.60 12.75 -7.35
N GLY A 17 -3.00 13.43 -6.27
CA GLY A 17 -4.37 13.87 -6.02
C GLY A 17 -5.30 12.75 -5.54
N ILE A 18 -4.75 11.73 -4.85
CA ILE A 18 -5.52 10.73 -4.12
C ILE A 18 -5.50 11.12 -2.65
N SER A 19 -6.69 11.40 -2.09
CA SER A 19 -6.83 11.80 -0.69
C SER A 19 -6.38 10.69 0.25
N THR A 20 -5.63 11.06 1.28
CA THR A 20 -5.27 10.14 2.36
C THR A 20 -6.41 10.03 3.38
N PHE A 21 -6.35 9.04 4.27
CA PHE A 21 -7.32 8.89 5.37
C PHE A 21 -7.31 10.05 6.39
N ARG A 22 -6.33 10.96 6.30
CA ARG A 22 -6.17 12.10 7.20
C ARG A 22 -6.60 13.43 6.59
N ASP A 23 -6.75 13.46 5.26
CA ASP A 23 -7.14 14.69 4.58
C ASP A 23 -8.59 15.02 4.90
N SER A 24 -8.84 16.25 5.33
CA SER A 24 -10.19 16.81 5.41
C SER A 24 -10.69 17.05 3.98
N GLY A 25 -11.90 16.59 3.69
CA GLY A 25 -12.53 16.68 2.38
C GLY A 25 -12.46 15.38 1.55
N GLY A 26 -13.44 15.19 0.71
CA GLY A 26 -13.56 14.05 -0.18
C GLY A 26 -14.50 12.96 0.33
N LEU A 27 -14.51 11.81 -0.37
CA LEU A 27 -15.45 10.72 -0.13
C LEU A 27 -15.43 10.17 1.31
N TRP A 28 -14.32 10.30 2.03
CA TRP A 28 -14.20 9.84 3.42
C TRP A 28 -15.01 10.68 4.43
N GLU A 29 -15.36 11.92 4.10
CA GLU A 29 -16.22 12.75 4.95
C GLU A 29 -17.71 12.47 4.75
N GLU A 30 -18.09 11.93 3.58
CA GLU A 30 -19.47 11.61 3.25
C GLU A 30 -19.97 10.31 3.89
N TYR A 31 -19.05 9.46 4.39
CA TYR A 31 -19.37 8.12 4.87
C TYR A 31 -18.71 7.83 6.21
N ASP A 32 -19.43 7.19 7.12
CA ASP A 32 -18.79 6.63 8.32
C ASP A 32 -17.95 5.40 7.94
N ILE A 33 -16.66 5.45 8.31
CA ILE A 33 -15.71 4.37 8.03
C ILE A 33 -16.18 3.04 8.63
N GLN A 34 -16.83 3.07 9.79
CA GLN A 34 -17.37 1.87 10.43
C GLN A 34 -18.46 1.21 9.57
N ASP A 35 -19.23 2.02 8.85
CA ASP A 35 -20.36 1.57 8.06
C ASP A 35 -19.94 0.97 6.70
N ILE A 36 -18.79 1.38 6.17
CA ILE A 36 -18.38 1.03 4.80
C ILE A 36 -17.07 0.26 4.70
N CYS A 37 -16.27 0.22 5.75
CA CYS A 37 -14.91 -0.34 5.71
C CYS A 37 -14.54 -1.16 6.95
N SER A 38 -15.52 -1.66 7.72
CA SER A 38 -15.31 -2.55 8.86
C SER A 38 -15.71 -3.98 8.57
N ALA A 39 -15.12 -4.93 9.30
CA ALA A 39 -15.50 -6.32 9.21
C ALA A 39 -17.02 -6.49 9.47
N GLY A 40 -17.70 -7.23 8.60
CA GLY A 40 -19.15 -7.46 8.68
C GLY A 40 -20.03 -6.37 8.07
N CYS A 41 -19.52 -5.18 7.70
CA CYS A 41 -20.35 -4.12 7.11
C CYS A 41 -21.10 -4.58 5.84
N LEU A 42 -20.58 -5.53 5.09
CA LEU A 42 -21.24 -6.10 3.92
C LEU A 42 -22.49 -6.94 4.25
N ASP A 43 -22.70 -7.34 5.49
CA ASP A 43 -23.87 -8.12 5.88
C ASP A 43 -25.12 -7.21 5.99
N TRP A 44 -24.95 -5.99 6.46
CA TRP A 44 -26.01 -5.05 6.71
C TRP A 44 -25.98 -3.79 5.83
N ASN A 45 -24.82 -3.44 5.24
CA ASN A 45 -24.67 -2.22 4.44
C ASN A 45 -24.01 -2.48 3.07
N TYR A 46 -24.37 -3.60 2.43
CA TYR A 46 -23.75 -4.04 1.18
C TYR A 46 -23.83 -3.00 0.06
N GLU A 47 -25.02 -2.45 -0.18
CA GLU A 47 -25.26 -1.55 -1.31
C GLU A 47 -24.43 -0.26 -1.21
N GLN A 48 -24.43 0.36 -0.03
CA GLN A 48 -23.70 1.60 0.20
C GLN A 48 -22.18 1.35 0.19
N THR A 49 -21.72 0.22 0.75
CA THR A 49 -20.33 -0.18 0.70
C THR A 49 -19.85 -0.37 -0.75
N VAL A 50 -20.59 -1.11 -1.57
CA VAL A 50 -20.25 -1.31 -2.99
C VAL A 50 -20.25 0.02 -3.75
N GLU A 51 -21.26 0.87 -3.55
CA GLU A 51 -21.31 2.19 -4.18
C GLU A 51 -20.12 3.08 -3.81
N PHE A 52 -19.72 3.10 -2.54
CA PHE A 52 -18.56 3.83 -2.08
C PHE A 52 -17.29 3.38 -2.81
N TYR A 53 -17.06 2.07 -2.90
CA TYR A 53 -15.86 1.55 -3.59
C TYR A 53 -15.93 1.73 -5.12
N ASP A 54 -17.12 1.76 -5.71
CA ASP A 54 -17.32 2.09 -7.12
C ASP A 54 -16.98 3.58 -7.40
N LYS A 55 -17.38 4.49 -6.51
CA LYS A 55 -16.97 5.91 -6.56
C LYS A 55 -15.46 6.05 -6.44
N ARG A 56 -14.84 5.40 -5.46
CA ARG A 56 -13.39 5.43 -5.29
C ARG A 56 -12.63 4.88 -6.49
N ARG A 57 -13.14 3.80 -7.09
CA ARG A 57 -12.56 3.21 -8.31
C ARG A 57 -12.61 4.18 -9.48
N PHE A 58 -13.72 4.90 -9.61
CA PHE A 58 -13.86 5.94 -10.62
C PHE A 58 -12.93 7.12 -10.37
N ASP A 59 -12.76 7.55 -9.12
CA ASP A 59 -11.91 8.71 -8.77
C ASP A 59 -10.43 8.49 -9.10
N ILE A 60 -9.93 7.25 -9.01
CA ILE A 60 -8.53 6.97 -9.33
C ILE A 60 -8.26 6.78 -10.81
N LYS A 61 -9.31 6.71 -11.65
CA LYS A 61 -9.20 6.42 -13.10
C LYS A 61 -8.20 7.34 -13.79
N ASP A 62 -8.37 8.65 -13.60
CA ASP A 62 -7.60 9.69 -14.28
C ASP A 62 -6.40 10.18 -13.46
N LYS A 63 -6.14 9.56 -12.30
CA LYS A 63 -4.95 9.88 -11.50
C LYS A 63 -3.71 9.29 -12.14
N LEU A 64 -2.66 10.10 -12.18
CA LEU A 64 -1.38 9.73 -12.80
C LEU A 64 -0.31 9.48 -11.73
N PRO A 65 0.59 8.53 -11.97
CA PRO A 65 1.71 8.30 -11.08
C PRO A 65 2.61 9.53 -11.02
N ASN A 66 2.97 9.94 -9.81
CA ASN A 66 3.90 11.03 -9.59
C ASN A 66 5.37 10.57 -9.74
N LYS A 67 6.30 11.50 -9.50
CA LYS A 67 7.74 11.26 -9.62
C LYS A 67 8.22 10.10 -8.74
N ALA A 68 7.66 9.93 -7.51
CA ALA A 68 8.08 8.87 -6.61
C ALA A 68 7.72 7.48 -7.17
N HIS A 69 6.49 7.27 -7.65
CA HIS A 69 6.08 6.03 -8.29
C HIS A 69 6.97 5.67 -9.50
N LYS A 70 7.22 6.66 -10.37
CA LYS A 70 8.04 6.46 -11.58
C LYS A 70 9.48 6.09 -11.28
N GLN A 71 10.09 6.70 -10.26
CA GLN A 71 11.46 6.39 -9.88
C GLN A 71 11.57 5.01 -9.20
N ILE A 72 10.59 4.66 -8.36
CA ILE A 72 10.55 3.32 -7.75
C ILE A 72 10.35 2.24 -8.82
N SER A 73 9.48 2.48 -9.81
CA SER A 73 9.28 1.57 -10.94
C SER A 73 10.58 1.33 -11.72
N LYS A 74 11.34 2.40 -12.04
CA LYS A 74 12.65 2.29 -12.69
C LYS A 74 13.67 1.52 -11.86
N LEU A 75 13.68 1.73 -10.54
CA LEU A 75 14.55 0.97 -9.64
C LEU A 75 14.18 -0.52 -9.64
N LYS A 76 12.89 -0.85 -9.57
CA LYS A 76 12.41 -2.23 -9.62
C LYS A 76 12.75 -2.90 -10.95
N GLU A 77 12.65 -2.18 -12.06
CA GLU A 77 13.06 -2.66 -13.38
C GLU A 77 14.58 -2.92 -13.45
N LYS A 78 15.39 -2.01 -12.89
CA LYS A 78 16.86 -2.14 -12.88
C LYS A 78 17.35 -3.25 -11.95
N TYR A 79 16.68 -3.48 -10.81
CA TYR A 79 17.07 -4.44 -9.78
C TYR A 79 15.89 -5.38 -9.43
N PRO A 80 15.40 -6.20 -10.39
CA PRO A 80 14.15 -6.94 -10.24
C PRO A 80 14.14 -7.96 -9.09
N ASP A 81 15.29 -8.56 -8.80
CA ASP A 81 15.44 -9.59 -7.77
C ASP A 81 15.85 -9.02 -6.40
N ASP A 82 16.43 -7.82 -6.39
CA ASP A 82 16.95 -7.20 -5.16
C ASP A 82 15.95 -6.26 -4.49
N ILE A 83 14.94 -5.77 -5.23
CA ILE A 83 13.94 -4.82 -4.70
C ILE A 83 12.55 -5.45 -4.66
N ALA A 84 11.90 -5.40 -3.51
CA ALA A 84 10.47 -5.65 -3.35
C ALA A 84 9.71 -4.34 -3.12
N VAL A 85 8.62 -4.15 -3.84
CA VAL A 85 7.68 -3.02 -3.64
C VAL A 85 6.44 -3.54 -2.93
N ILE A 86 6.18 -3.01 -1.74
CA ILE A 86 5.06 -3.40 -0.88
C ILE A 86 4.23 -2.17 -0.57
N SER A 87 2.94 -2.22 -0.83
CA SER A 87 2.04 -1.09 -0.62
C SER A 87 0.86 -1.44 0.28
N GLN A 88 0.53 -0.52 1.17
CA GLN A 88 -0.74 -0.51 1.90
C GLN A 88 -1.87 0.08 1.04
N ASN A 89 -1.50 0.79 -0.02
CA ASN A 89 -2.45 1.44 -0.90
C ASN A 89 -3.19 0.43 -1.76
N VAL A 90 -4.40 0.80 -2.11
CA VAL A 90 -5.29 0.03 -2.98
C VAL A 90 -5.41 0.63 -4.39
N ASP A 91 -4.77 1.79 -4.61
CA ASP A 91 -4.68 2.43 -5.94
C ASP A 91 -3.71 1.67 -6.87
N ASP A 92 -3.76 1.97 -8.15
CA ASP A 92 -2.99 1.36 -9.23
C ASP A 92 -1.86 2.26 -9.79
N LEU A 93 -1.39 3.22 -8.98
CA LEU A 93 -0.39 4.18 -9.46
C LEU A 93 0.99 3.56 -9.71
N PHE A 94 1.35 2.52 -9.00
CA PHE A 94 2.58 1.77 -9.28
C PHE A 94 2.48 1.02 -10.62
N GLU A 95 1.36 0.35 -10.89
CA GLU A 95 1.09 -0.37 -12.14
C GLU A 95 1.06 0.61 -13.32
N LYS A 96 0.39 1.76 -13.17
CA LYS A 96 0.43 2.86 -14.14
C LYS A 96 1.83 3.42 -14.37
N ALA A 97 2.73 3.33 -13.39
CA ALA A 97 4.13 3.70 -13.53
C ALA A 97 4.99 2.60 -14.19
N GLY A 98 4.42 1.42 -14.46
CA GLY A 98 5.09 0.27 -15.04
C GLY A 98 5.64 -0.74 -14.03
N CYS A 99 5.34 -0.60 -12.74
CA CYS A 99 5.73 -1.55 -11.69
C CYS A 99 4.63 -2.59 -11.50
N ASN A 100 4.70 -3.73 -12.19
CA ASN A 100 3.66 -4.76 -12.21
C ASN A 100 3.81 -5.82 -11.11
N ASP A 101 4.89 -5.80 -10.33
CA ASP A 101 5.17 -6.73 -9.23
C ASP A 101 5.13 -6.00 -7.91
N VAL A 102 3.91 -5.60 -7.49
CA VAL A 102 3.65 -4.89 -6.24
C VAL A 102 2.83 -5.77 -5.31
N LEU A 103 3.28 -5.93 -4.07
CA LEU A 103 2.51 -6.60 -3.04
C LEU A 103 1.53 -5.63 -2.38
N HIS A 104 0.28 -5.60 -2.83
CA HIS A 104 -0.80 -4.82 -2.23
C HIS A 104 -1.35 -5.53 -0.99
N LEU A 105 -1.03 -5.04 0.20
CA LEU A 105 -1.38 -5.69 1.47
C LEU A 105 -2.88 -5.62 1.80
N HIS A 106 -3.53 -4.54 1.41
CA HIS A 106 -4.93 -4.26 1.75
C HIS A 106 -5.89 -4.46 0.57
N GLY A 107 -5.44 -5.18 -0.47
CA GLY A 107 -6.25 -5.42 -1.65
C GLY A 107 -5.96 -4.47 -2.81
N PHE A 108 -6.79 -4.52 -3.86
CA PHE A 108 -6.58 -3.76 -5.08
C PHE A 108 -7.91 -3.23 -5.59
N LEU A 109 -8.01 -1.93 -5.79
CA LEU A 109 -9.30 -1.24 -5.99
C LEU A 109 -9.97 -1.59 -7.32
N THR A 110 -9.18 -1.92 -8.36
CA THR A 110 -9.73 -2.37 -9.65
C THR A 110 -10.25 -3.80 -9.62
N GLN A 111 -9.92 -4.57 -8.56
CA GLN A 111 -10.35 -5.96 -8.42
C GLN A 111 -11.59 -6.12 -7.56
N ILE A 112 -12.35 -7.15 -7.91
CA ILE A 112 -13.47 -7.67 -7.13
C ILE A 112 -13.22 -9.12 -6.75
N ARG A 113 -13.85 -9.58 -5.67
CA ARG A 113 -13.81 -10.98 -5.23
C ARG A 113 -15.17 -11.49 -4.82
N CYS A 114 -15.35 -12.80 -4.91
CA CYS A 114 -16.54 -13.45 -4.37
C CYS A 114 -16.46 -13.55 -2.84
N MET A 115 -17.60 -13.35 -2.17
CA MET A 115 -17.70 -13.49 -0.71
C MET A 115 -17.63 -14.96 -0.25
N LYS A 116 -17.80 -15.94 -1.15
CA LYS A 116 -17.89 -17.37 -0.82
C LYS A 116 -16.83 -18.26 -1.47
N CYS A 117 -16.45 -17.99 -2.71
CA CYS A 117 -15.48 -18.82 -3.44
C CYS A 117 -14.25 -17.99 -3.85
N ASN A 118 -13.26 -18.66 -4.45
CA ASN A 118 -11.98 -18.04 -4.86
C ASN A 118 -12.07 -17.27 -6.18
N TYR A 119 -13.27 -16.84 -6.60
CA TYR A 119 -13.39 -16.03 -7.81
C TYR A 119 -12.92 -14.60 -7.54
N THR A 120 -12.01 -14.13 -8.37
CA THR A 120 -11.54 -12.75 -8.44
C THR A 120 -11.53 -12.30 -9.91
N GLU A 121 -11.75 -11.02 -10.16
CA GLU A 121 -11.69 -10.43 -11.49
C GLU A 121 -11.24 -8.96 -11.37
N ASP A 122 -10.43 -8.53 -12.33
CA ASP A 122 -10.13 -7.12 -12.52
C ASP A 122 -11.19 -6.50 -13.43
N ILE A 123 -11.97 -5.58 -12.90
CA ILE A 123 -13.03 -4.86 -13.61
C ILE A 123 -12.61 -3.45 -14.04
N GLY A 124 -11.34 -3.11 -13.84
CA GLY A 124 -10.81 -1.78 -14.10
C GLY A 124 -11.56 -0.73 -13.31
N TYR A 125 -12.05 0.30 -13.98
CA TYR A 125 -12.80 1.40 -13.35
C TYR A 125 -14.32 1.28 -13.50
N SER A 126 -14.81 0.12 -13.93
CA SER A 126 -16.25 -0.14 -14.06
C SER A 126 -16.90 -0.26 -12.69
N LYS A 127 -18.20 0.05 -12.61
CA LYS A 127 -18.99 -0.26 -11.42
C LYS A 127 -19.20 -1.78 -11.32
N LEU A 128 -19.19 -2.30 -10.09
CA LEU A 128 -19.40 -3.73 -9.86
C LEU A 128 -20.73 -4.20 -10.45
N LYS A 129 -21.81 -3.46 -10.19
CA LYS A 129 -23.15 -3.77 -10.67
C LYS A 129 -23.30 -3.77 -12.19
N ASP A 130 -22.50 -2.98 -12.90
CA ASP A 130 -22.53 -2.94 -14.36
C ASP A 130 -21.86 -4.18 -14.99
N LYS A 131 -21.05 -4.89 -14.21
CA LYS A 131 -20.32 -6.10 -14.66
C LYS A 131 -21.04 -7.38 -14.28
N TRP A 132 -21.46 -7.47 -13.00
CA TRP A 132 -21.98 -8.70 -12.44
C TRP A 132 -23.05 -8.47 -11.40
N ASP A 133 -24.21 -9.11 -11.55
CA ASP A 133 -25.23 -9.19 -10.49
C ASP A 133 -24.81 -10.15 -9.37
N SER A 134 -24.05 -11.19 -9.73
CA SER A 134 -23.58 -12.23 -8.81
C SER A 134 -22.33 -12.93 -9.36
N CYS A 135 -21.65 -13.67 -8.50
CA CYS A 135 -20.48 -14.46 -8.88
C CYS A 135 -20.80 -15.44 -10.03
N PRO A 136 -20.05 -15.40 -11.14
CA PRO A 136 -20.29 -16.31 -12.27
C PRO A 136 -20.07 -17.78 -11.91
N LYS A 137 -19.22 -18.07 -10.89
CA LYS A 137 -18.90 -19.45 -10.47
C LYS A 137 -19.95 -20.04 -9.51
N CYS A 138 -20.35 -19.29 -8.47
CA CYS A 138 -21.17 -19.85 -7.39
C CYS A 138 -22.45 -19.08 -7.08
N LYS A 139 -22.76 -18.02 -7.84
CA LYS A 139 -23.93 -17.18 -7.70
C LYS A 139 -24.07 -16.42 -6.38
N ASN A 140 -22.98 -16.36 -5.58
CA ASN A 140 -22.96 -15.58 -4.36
C ASN A 140 -22.63 -14.11 -4.65
N LYS A 141 -22.78 -13.23 -3.64
CA LYS A 141 -22.44 -11.81 -3.76
C LYS A 141 -20.96 -11.61 -4.06
N LEU A 142 -20.66 -10.56 -4.82
CA LEU A 142 -19.31 -10.06 -5.11
C LEU A 142 -19.05 -8.82 -4.26
N ARG A 143 -17.79 -8.57 -3.94
CA ARG A 143 -17.37 -7.39 -3.19
C ARG A 143 -16.09 -6.80 -3.79
N PRO A 144 -15.73 -5.53 -3.49
CA PRO A 144 -14.40 -5.00 -3.74
C PRO A 144 -13.33 -5.90 -3.11
N ASP A 145 -12.21 -6.13 -3.80
CA ASP A 145 -11.08 -6.90 -3.25
C ASP A 145 -10.23 -6.01 -2.33
N ILE A 146 -10.84 -5.56 -1.25
CA ILE A 146 -10.26 -4.71 -0.23
C ILE A 146 -10.32 -5.44 1.12
N VAL A 147 -9.26 -5.33 1.91
CA VAL A 147 -9.25 -5.78 3.31
C VAL A 147 -9.84 -4.68 4.17
N PHE A 148 -10.96 -4.96 4.83
CA PHE A 148 -11.62 -4.01 5.72
C PHE A 148 -11.01 -4.05 7.13
N PHE A 149 -11.18 -2.99 7.90
CA PHE A 149 -10.73 -2.94 9.28
C PHE A 149 -11.35 -4.08 10.10
N GLY A 150 -10.51 -4.83 10.82
CA GLY A 150 -10.93 -6.02 11.57
C GLY A 150 -10.99 -7.31 10.75
N GLU A 151 -10.81 -7.27 9.44
CA GLU A 151 -10.64 -8.49 8.63
C GLU A 151 -9.21 -9.02 8.71
N GLN A 152 -9.04 -10.33 8.51
CA GLN A 152 -7.73 -10.93 8.29
C GLN A 152 -7.10 -10.37 7.01
N ALA A 153 -5.84 -9.95 7.10
CA ALA A 153 -5.04 -9.51 5.96
C ALA A 153 -4.17 -10.68 5.45
N PRO A 154 -4.61 -11.46 4.46
CA PRO A 154 -3.96 -12.73 4.08
C PRO A 154 -2.55 -12.54 3.51
N LYS A 155 -2.24 -11.34 3.04
CA LYS A 155 -0.93 -11.02 2.44
C LYS A 155 0.14 -10.61 3.47
N TYR A 156 -0.21 -10.51 4.77
CA TYR A 156 0.77 -10.15 5.81
C TYR A 156 1.83 -11.24 6.01
N GLU A 157 1.50 -12.51 5.81
CA GLU A 157 2.50 -13.58 5.82
C GLU A 157 3.60 -13.33 4.79
N LYS A 158 3.24 -12.89 3.58
CA LYS A 158 4.22 -12.52 2.54
C LYS A 158 5.07 -11.33 2.95
N LEU A 159 4.47 -10.30 3.58
CA LEU A 159 5.20 -9.17 4.14
C LEU A 159 6.26 -9.64 5.15
N TYR A 160 5.88 -10.49 6.12
CA TYR A 160 6.80 -10.99 7.14
C TYR A 160 7.94 -11.82 6.53
N ASN A 161 7.65 -12.64 5.52
CA ASN A 161 8.64 -13.42 4.81
C ASN A 161 9.65 -12.53 4.06
N GLU A 162 9.18 -11.48 3.38
CA GLU A 162 10.08 -10.52 2.71
C GLU A 162 10.95 -9.75 3.71
N ILE A 163 10.35 -9.22 4.80
CA ILE A 163 11.07 -8.44 5.81
C ILE A 163 12.14 -9.28 6.52
N SER A 164 11.92 -10.57 6.73
CA SER A 164 12.88 -11.43 7.44
C SER A 164 14.26 -11.48 6.78
N ASN A 165 14.32 -11.27 5.47
CA ASN A 165 15.54 -11.29 4.66
C ASN A 165 16.02 -9.91 4.22
N CYS A 166 15.23 -8.90 4.48
CA CYS A 166 15.51 -7.51 4.12
C CYS A 166 16.78 -7.00 4.83
N LYS A 167 17.60 -6.26 4.09
CA LYS A 167 18.78 -5.57 4.61
C LYS A 167 18.64 -4.07 4.61
N MET A 168 17.80 -3.53 3.73
CA MET A 168 17.48 -2.12 3.66
C MET A 168 15.97 -1.91 3.58
N LEU A 169 15.41 -1.15 4.51
CA LEU A 169 13.99 -0.84 4.57
C LEU A 169 13.74 0.64 4.30
N ILE A 170 12.96 0.92 3.27
CA ILE A 170 12.48 2.26 2.93
C ILE A 170 11.00 2.35 3.24
N VAL A 171 10.62 3.31 4.07
CA VAL A 171 9.22 3.55 4.50
C VAL A 171 8.79 4.91 4.00
N ILE A 172 7.75 4.98 3.16
CA ILE A 172 7.30 6.22 2.50
C ILE A 172 5.81 6.44 2.75
N GLY A 173 5.46 7.59 3.28
CA GLY A 173 4.08 8.09 3.30
C GLY A 173 3.11 7.24 4.14
N THR A 174 3.55 6.68 5.26
CA THR A 174 2.68 5.94 6.18
C THR A 174 2.66 6.54 7.57
N SER A 175 1.52 6.46 8.22
CA SER A 175 1.39 6.91 9.61
C SER A 175 1.89 5.89 10.64
N GLY A 176 2.06 4.63 10.26
CA GLY A 176 2.37 3.54 11.19
C GLY A 176 1.19 3.02 12.03
N ASN A 177 0.00 3.65 11.93
CA ASN A 177 -1.15 3.27 12.76
C ASN A 177 -1.74 1.89 12.42
N VAL A 178 -1.63 1.44 11.16
CA VAL A 178 -2.14 0.13 10.73
C VAL A 178 -1.04 -0.93 10.80
N ILE A 179 0.14 -0.61 10.24
CA ILE A 179 1.32 -1.47 10.31
C ILE A 179 2.46 -0.63 10.86
N ASN A 180 2.91 -0.94 12.07
CA ASN A 180 4.08 -0.33 12.65
C ASN A 180 5.33 -1.14 12.26
N LEU A 181 6.15 -0.58 11.39
CA LEU A 181 7.38 -1.21 10.89
C LEU A 181 8.56 -1.12 11.86
N ASP A 182 8.46 -0.31 12.92
CA ASP A 182 9.52 -0.18 13.93
C ASP A 182 9.84 -1.53 14.58
N MET A 183 8.83 -2.41 14.70
CA MET A 183 8.98 -3.75 15.26
C MET A 183 9.98 -4.63 14.49
N PHE A 184 10.23 -4.34 13.22
CA PHE A 184 11.18 -5.08 12.38
C PHE A 184 12.59 -4.48 12.40
N LEU A 185 12.73 -3.25 12.91
CA LEU A 185 14.02 -2.60 12.99
C LEU A 185 14.87 -3.23 14.11
N PRO A 186 16.08 -3.68 13.81
CA PRO A 186 16.92 -4.33 14.80
C PRO A 186 17.43 -3.34 15.84
N SER A 187 17.64 -3.82 17.06
CA SER A 187 18.35 -3.08 18.08
C SER A 187 19.80 -2.78 17.62
N TYR A 188 20.44 -1.79 18.26
CA TYR A 188 21.82 -1.43 17.98
C TYR A 188 22.78 -2.65 18.01
N ASN A 189 22.62 -3.52 19.00
CA ASN A 189 23.44 -4.72 19.13
C ASN A 189 23.23 -5.74 18.01
N GLN A 190 22.01 -5.84 17.46
CA GLN A 190 21.72 -6.73 16.33
C GLN A 190 22.29 -6.16 15.03
N LYS A 191 22.18 -4.85 14.78
CA LYS A 191 22.79 -4.16 13.63
C LYS A 191 24.32 -4.39 13.62
N ARG A 192 24.97 -4.20 14.77
CA ARG A 192 26.42 -4.40 14.91
C ARG A 192 26.87 -5.83 14.58
N LYS A 193 26.01 -6.83 14.78
CA LYS A 193 26.27 -8.24 14.44
C LYS A 193 25.89 -8.59 12.99
N GLY A 194 25.52 -7.63 12.16
CA GLY A 194 25.08 -7.84 10.78
C GLY A 194 23.75 -8.56 10.64
N LYS A 195 22.91 -8.60 11.72
CA LYS A 195 21.61 -9.27 11.72
C LYS A 195 20.48 -8.29 11.40
N GLY A 196 19.50 -8.76 10.61
CA GLY A 196 18.32 -7.99 10.23
C GLY A 196 18.64 -6.82 9.30
N ILE A 197 17.80 -5.78 9.37
CA ILE A 197 17.88 -4.57 8.56
C ILE A 197 19.10 -3.73 8.98
N GLN A 198 19.99 -3.46 8.03
CA GLN A 198 21.24 -2.71 8.26
C GLN A 198 21.05 -1.21 8.07
N TYR A 199 20.20 -0.81 7.14
CA TYR A 199 19.93 0.58 6.84
C TYR A 199 18.42 0.79 6.66
N SER A 200 17.91 1.90 7.16
CA SER A 200 16.48 2.21 7.06
C SER A 200 16.25 3.71 6.82
N ILE A 201 15.32 4.03 5.94
CA ILE A 201 14.90 5.39 5.64
C ILE A 201 13.41 5.53 5.96
N LEU A 202 13.06 6.57 6.70
CA LEU A 202 11.68 7.02 6.88
C LEU A 202 11.48 8.30 6.09
N ASN A 203 10.51 8.32 5.20
CA ASN A 203 10.05 9.52 4.52
C ASN A 203 8.56 9.75 4.77
N ASN A 204 8.24 10.79 5.45
CA ASN A 204 6.87 11.28 5.67
C ASN A 204 6.85 12.80 5.50
N LEU A 205 5.68 13.37 5.27
CA LEU A 205 5.53 14.82 5.24
C LEU A 205 5.78 15.41 6.64
N GLU A 206 5.27 14.73 7.66
CA GLU A 206 5.31 15.13 9.05
C GLU A 206 5.63 13.94 9.97
N LYS A 207 6.00 14.27 11.21
CA LYS A 207 6.20 13.26 12.24
C LYS A 207 4.88 12.53 12.57
N SER A 208 4.98 11.26 12.87
CA SER A 208 3.85 10.45 13.36
C SER A 208 4.16 9.92 14.75
N ASP A 209 3.20 10.03 15.66
CA ASP A 209 3.34 9.52 17.04
C ASP A 209 3.41 8.00 17.11
N ALA A 210 2.90 7.31 16.07
CA ALA A 210 2.94 5.85 15.99
C ALA A 210 4.28 5.31 15.46
N ILE A 211 5.22 6.17 15.04
CA ILE A 211 6.53 5.78 14.51
C ILE A 211 7.64 6.37 15.37
N ASN A 212 8.54 5.54 15.84
CA ASN A 212 9.75 5.99 16.51
C ASN A 212 10.85 6.31 15.48
N ASP A 213 10.86 7.56 15.02
CA ASP A 213 11.80 8.05 14.00
C ASP A 213 13.29 7.84 14.37
N LYS A 214 13.61 7.82 15.68
CA LYS A 214 14.99 7.58 16.18
C LYS A 214 15.53 6.18 15.88
N MET A 215 14.66 5.23 15.50
CA MET A 215 15.07 3.88 15.12
C MET A 215 15.57 3.80 13.67
N TYR A 216 15.23 4.79 12.85
CA TYR A 216 15.62 4.84 11.44
C TYR A 216 17.02 5.40 11.27
N SER A 217 17.74 4.89 10.28
CA SER A 217 19.09 5.36 9.94
C SER A 217 19.08 6.76 9.34
N LYS A 218 17.99 7.09 8.63
CA LYS A 218 17.77 8.39 7.99
C LYS A 218 16.28 8.74 8.02
N VAL A 219 15.98 10.01 8.29
CA VAL A 219 14.59 10.53 8.32
C VAL A 219 14.49 11.74 7.41
N LEU A 220 13.48 11.74 6.54
CA LEU A 220 13.21 12.79 5.56
C LEU A 220 11.78 13.31 5.75
N TYR A 221 11.61 14.45 6.40
CA TYR A 221 10.33 15.13 6.55
C TYR A 221 10.10 16.08 5.38
N LYS A 222 9.68 15.51 4.24
CA LYS A 222 9.34 16.23 3.02
C LYS A 222 8.43 15.38 2.14
N LYS A 223 7.87 15.98 1.11
CA LYS A 223 7.04 15.28 0.13
C LYS A 223 7.79 14.11 -0.49
N ALA A 224 7.07 13.04 -0.84
CA ALA A 224 7.68 11.86 -1.45
C ALA A 224 8.39 12.19 -2.78
N THR A 225 7.82 13.09 -3.58
CA THR A 225 8.42 13.55 -4.86
C THR A 225 9.71 14.35 -4.67
N ASP A 226 9.89 15.01 -3.52
CA ASP A 226 11.11 15.77 -3.18
C ASP A 226 12.18 14.87 -2.55
N ALA A 227 11.74 13.77 -1.88
CA ALA A 227 12.62 12.82 -1.22
C ALA A 227 13.21 11.78 -2.17
N ILE A 228 12.49 11.44 -3.24
CA ILE A 228 12.73 10.22 -4.00
C ILE A 228 14.11 10.14 -4.63
N GLU A 229 14.68 11.24 -5.12
CA GLU A 229 16.01 11.21 -5.75
C GLU A 229 17.10 10.84 -4.74
N GLU A 230 17.02 11.37 -3.53
CA GLU A 230 17.93 11.06 -2.43
C GLU A 230 17.78 9.60 -1.99
N ILE A 231 16.53 9.10 -1.91
CA ILE A 231 16.24 7.69 -1.60
C ILE A 231 16.82 6.77 -2.68
N VAL A 232 16.65 7.10 -3.96
CA VAL A 232 17.21 6.33 -5.09
C VAL A 232 18.72 6.23 -4.98
N GLN A 233 19.41 7.35 -4.73
CA GLN A 233 20.87 7.37 -4.57
C GLN A 233 21.34 6.48 -3.41
N ASP A 234 20.65 6.52 -2.28
CA ASP A 234 20.96 5.67 -1.12
C ASP A 234 20.76 4.18 -1.44
N ILE A 235 19.69 3.82 -2.16
CA ILE A 235 19.42 2.44 -2.59
C ILE A 235 20.50 1.96 -3.56
N GLU A 236 20.83 2.75 -4.58
CA GLU A 236 21.85 2.38 -5.57
C GLU A 236 23.23 2.23 -4.93
N LYS A 237 23.60 3.11 -4.00
CA LYS A 237 24.83 2.98 -3.22
C LYS A 237 24.85 1.73 -2.34
N PHE A 238 23.71 1.30 -1.85
CA PHE A 238 23.59 0.11 -1.01
C PHE A 238 23.71 -1.19 -1.82
N LEU A 239 23.21 -1.20 -3.06
CA LEU A 239 23.19 -2.38 -3.94
C LEU A 239 24.50 -2.57 -4.73
N ASN A 240 25.30 -1.50 -4.97
CA ASN A 240 26.58 -1.52 -5.64
C ASN A 240 27.74 -1.66 -4.66
#